data_0bfced731e869aa41a9c6b15a9b1464e
#
_entry.id   0bfced731e869aa41a9c6b15a9b1464e
#
_cell.length_a   1.000
_cell.length_b   1.000
_cell.length_c   1.000
_cell.angle_alpha   90.00
_cell.angle_beta   90.00
_cell.angle_gamma   90.00
#
_symmetry.space_group_name_H-M   'P 1'
#
loop_
_entity.id
_entity.type
_entity.pdbx_description
1 polymer ?
#
loop_
_entity_poly.entity_id
_entity_poly.type
_entity_poly.pdbx_seq_one_letter_code
_entity_poly.pdbx_strand_id
1 'polypeptide(L)'
;MKRKGFTLIELLAVILIMGMIGTISISLVLNVSNRAKEKGYEKMEEIIKSAAHSYIMDYSSELKKVKSASCKYPYEIKLQTLVSNNYLNSEDLKNLKNNKEIDINESSVSIYYGQNEIGKCDENNTDINDYDYRYSVNIK
;
A
#
# COMPACT_ATOMS: atom_id res chain seq x y z
N MET A 1 -47.73 -33.22 27.59
CA MET A 1 -47.15 -32.40 26.47
C MET A 1 -46.75 -33.32 25.33
N LYS A 2 -47.42 -33.22 24.15
CA LYS A 2 -47.02 -34.01 22.93
C LYS A 2 -45.77 -33.35 22.35
N ARG A 3 -44.63 -34.03 22.38
CA ARG A 3 -43.44 -33.62 21.66
C ARG A 3 -43.68 -33.86 20.18
N LYS A 4 -43.82 -32.80 19.38
CA LYS A 4 -43.87 -32.91 17.94
C LYS A 4 -42.43 -33.17 17.45
N GLY A 5 -42.19 -34.31 16.89
CA GLY A 5 -40.91 -34.62 16.25
C GLY A 5 -40.79 -33.88 14.94
N PHE A 6 -39.56 -33.51 14.57
CA PHE A 6 -39.26 -32.94 13.24
C PHE A 6 -39.57 -33.96 12.15
N THR A 7 -40.22 -33.53 11.09
CA THR A 7 -40.45 -34.36 9.91
C THR A 7 -39.18 -34.42 9.05
N LEU A 8 -38.99 -35.53 8.35
CA LEU A 8 -37.85 -35.73 7.43
C LEU A 8 -37.82 -34.65 6.34
N ILE A 9 -38.97 -34.20 5.87
CA ILE A 9 -39.08 -33.13 4.88
C ILE A 9 -38.66 -31.76 5.40
N GLU A 10 -38.93 -31.44 6.68
CA GLU A 10 -38.46 -30.21 7.30
C GLU A 10 -36.93 -30.17 7.39
N LEU A 11 -36.31 -31.31 7.76
CA LEU A 11 -34.86 -31.43 7.79
C LEU A 11 -34.24 -31.23 6.40
N LEU A 12 -34.83 -31.88 5.39
CA LEU A 12 -34.38 -31.79 4.00
C LEU A 12 -34.49 -30.35 3.47
N ALA A 13 -35.58 -29.65 3.77
CA ALA A 13 -35.78 -28.27 3.38
C ALA A 13 -34.71 -27.33 4.02
N VAL A 14 -34.36 -27.53 5.29
CA VAL A 14 -33.33 -26.72 5.96
C VAL A 14 -31.94 -26.90 5.33
N ILE A 15 -31.54 -28.15 5.02
CA ILE A 15 -30.23 -28.36 4.42
C ILE A 15 -30.16 -27.82 2.98
N LEU A 16 -31.26 -27.83 2.21
CA LEU A 16 -31.32 -27.22 0.88
C LEU A 16 -31.14 -25.68 0.97
N ILE A 17 -31.82 -25.03 1.92
CA ILE A 17 -31.69 -23.58 2.12
C ILE A 17 -30.29 -23.22 2.57
N MET A 18 -29.71 -23.96 3.54
CA MET A 18 -28.34 -23.74 3.98
C MET A 18 -27.32 -23.92 2.86
N GLY A 19 -27.52 -24.90 1.98
CA GLY A 19 -26.69 -25.09 0.80
C GLY A 19 -26.74 -23.92 -0.18
N MET A 20 -27.91 -23.34 -0.43
CA MET A 20 -28.08 -22.18 -1.30
C MET A 20 -27.41 -20.92 -0.71
N ILE A 21 -27.59 -20.67 0.59
CA ILE A 21 -26.95 -19.51 1.27
C ILE A 21 -25.44 -19.65 1.29
N GLY A 22 -24.91 -20.85 1.49
CA GLY A 22 -23.48 -21.12 1.53
C GLY A 22 -22.76 -20.75 0.24
N THR A 23 -23.33 -21.04 -0.92
CA THR A 23 -22.70 -20.76 -2.22
C THR A 23 -22.59 -19.26 -2.53
N ILE A 24 -23.57 -18.46 -2.14
CA ILE A 24 -23.57 -17.00 -2.36
C ILE A 24 -22.58 -16.29 -1.43
N SER A 25 -22.44 -16.76 -0.20
CA SER A 25 -21.61 -16.13 0.81
C SER A 25 -20.11 -16.18 0.49
N ILE A 26 -19.62 -17.24 -0.14
CA ILE A 26 -18.19 -17.43 -0.43
C ILE A 26 -17.68 -16.39 -1.43
N SER A 27 -18.41 -16.11 -2.50
CA SER A 27 -18.00 -15.15 -3.53
C SER A 27 -17.97 -13.71 -3.01
N LEU A 28 -18.91 -13.34 -2.14
CA LEU A 28 -18.93 -12.02 -1.52
C LEU A 28 -17.76 -11.81 -0.55
N VAL A 29 -17.44 -12.81 0.27
CA VAL A 29 -16.33 -12.74 1.23
C VAL A 29 -14.99 -12.61 0.51
N LEU A 30 -14.76 -13.35 -0.57
CA LEU A 30 -13.52 -13.25 -1.35
C LEU A 30 -13.32 -11.87 -1.97
N ASN A 31 -14.39 -11.28 -2.53
CA ASN A 31 -14.33 -9.95 -3.11
C ASN A 31 -14.03 -8.85 -2.06
N VAL A 32 -14.67 -8.93 -0.89
CA VAL A 32 -14.42 -8.01 0.22
C VAL A 32 -12.99 -8.17 0.76
N SER A 33 -12.51 -9.40 0.91
CA SER A 33 -11.14 -9.69 1.36
C SER A 33 -10.09 -9.13 0.39
N ASN A 34 -10.28 -9.30 -0.92
CA ASN A 34 -9.34 -8.77 -1.91
C ASN A 34 -9.31 -7.23 -1.93
N ARG A 35 -10.47 -6.59 -1.86
CA ARG A 35 -10.55 -5.11 -1.73
C ARG A 35 -9.91 -4.59 -0.44
N ALA A 36 -10.08 -5.30 0.67
CA ALA A 36 -9.46 -4.93 1.93
C ALA A 36 -7.93 -5.01 1.86
N LYS A 37 -7.39 -6.04 1.19
CA LYS A 37 -5.94 -6.19 0.96
C LYS A 37 -5.39 -5.07 0.08
N GLU A 38 -6.12 -4.71 -0.98
CA GLU A 38 -5.72 -3.64 -1.91
C GLU A 38 -5.67 -2.29 -1.20
N LYS A 39 -6.73 -1.92 -0.47
CA LYS A 39 -6.77 -0.70 0.34
C LYS A 39 -5.70 -0.67 1.43
N GLY A 40 -5.42 -1.81 2.04
CA GLY A 40 -4.34 -1.93 3.03
C GLY A 40 -2.97 -1.67 2.42
N TYR A 41 -2.74 -2.15 1.19
CA TYR A 41 -1.52 -1.91 0.44
C TYR A 41 -1.37 -0.43 0.06
N GLU A 42 -2.42 0.21 -0.47
CA GLU A 42 -2.44 1.64 -0.79
C GLU A 42 -2.12 2.49 0.45
N LYS A 43 -2.74 2.17 1.59
CA LYS A 43 -2.48 2.86 2.85
C LYS A 43 -1.03 2.70 3.33
N MET A 44 -0.45 1.52 3.17
CA MET A 44 0.95 1.27 3.48
C MET A 44 1.86 2.12 2.59
N GLU A 45 1.58 2.22 1.28
CA GLU A 45 2.34 3.11 0.39
C GLU A 45 2.24 4.58 0.82
N GLU A 46 1.07 5.05 1.24
CA GLU A 46 0.89 6.41 1.77
C GLU A 46 1.72 6.65 3.03
N ILE A 47 1.78 5.69 3.95
CA ILE A 47 2.61 5.75 5.16
C ILE A 47 4.08 5.86 4.78
N ILE A 48 4.55 5.03 3.85
CA ILE A 48 5.94 5.06 3.37
C ILE A 48 6.26 6.41 2.71
N LYS A 49 5.38 6.94 1.86
CA LYS A 49 5.54 8.26 1.22
C LYS A 49 5.61 9.38 2.24
N SER A 50 4.74 9.35 3.25
CA SER A 50 4.72 10.33 4.33
C SER A 50 5.99 10.27 5.19
N ALA A 51 6.48 9.08 5.51
CA ALA A 51 7.72 8.87 6.23
C ALA A 51 8.93 9.40 5.44
N ALA A 52 9.00 9.12 4.14
CA ALA A 52 10.05 9.64 3.26
C ALA A 52 10.01 11.17 3.17
N HIS A 53 8.81 11.76 3.09
CA HIS A 53 8.63 13.21 3.09
C HIS A 53 9.15 13.83 4.39
N SER A 54 8.74 13.31 5.53
CA SER A 54 9.20 13.80 6.84
C SER A 54 10.72 13.71 6.98
N TYR A 55 11.29 12.58 6.56
CA TYR A 55 12.74 12.38 6.59
C TYR A 55 13.50 13.44 5.79
N ILE A 56 13.11 13.70 4.53
CA ILE A 56 13.82 14.72 3.71
C ILE A 56 13.62 16.13 4.21
N MET A 57 12.50 16.44 4.88
CA MET A 57 12.26 17.75 5.46
C MET A 57 13.11 18.00 6.72
N ASP A 58 13.30 16.98 7.54
CA ASP A 58 14.10 17.08 8.78
C ASP A 58 15.61 17.13 8.49
N TYR A 59 16.06 16.53 7.38
CA TYR A 59 17.46 16.54 6.98
C TYR A 59 17.71 17.47 5.80
N SER A 60 18.22 18.68 6.08
CA SER A 60 18.49 19.69 5.04
C SER A 60 19.49 19.25 3.97
N SER A 61 20.42 18.33 4.31
CA SER A 61 21.35 17.72 3.36
C SER A 61 20.63 16.81 2.36
N GLU A 62 19.65 16.03 2.83
CA GLU A 62 18.84 15.15 1.99
C GLU A 62 17.91 15.95 1.08
N LEU A 63 17.30 17.00 1.62
CA LEU A 63 16.48 17.93 0.85
C LEU A 63 17.26 18.58 -0.32
N LYS A 64 18.52 18.95 -0.10
CA LYS A 64 19.40 19.49 -1.16
C LYS A 64 19.68 18.44 -2.24
N LYS A 65 19.90 17.17 -1.87
CA LYS A 65 20.10 16.07 -2.82
C LYS A 65 18.84 15.83 -3.67
N VAL A 66 17.67 15.82 -3.04
CA VAL A 66 16.38 15.69 -3.74
C VAL A 66 16.20 16.81 -4.76
N LYS A 67 16.45 18.07 -4.37
CA LYS A 67 16.33 19.24 -5.25
C LYS A 67 17.34 19.24 -6.40
N SER A 68 18.50 18.60 -6.23
CA SER A 68 19.54 18.49 -7.26
C SER A 68 19.43 17.24 -8.13
N ALA A 69 18.55 16.30 -7.75
CA ALA A 69 18.34 15.08 -8.53
C ALA A 69 17.61 15.39 -9.86
N SER A 70 18.03 14.71 -10.92
CA SER A 70 17.39 14.87 -12.22
C SER A 70 16.16 13.96 -12.33
N CYS A 71 15.28 14.31 -13.23
CA CYS A 71 14.14 13.49 -13.61
C CYS A 71 14.46 12.06 -13.98
N LYS A 72 15.54 11.89 -14.73
CA LYS A 72 16.00 10.57 -15.18
C LYS A 72 16.57 9.73 -14.05
N TYR A 73 17.12 10.39 -13.02
CA TYR A 73 17.72 9.77 -11.86
C TYR A 73 17.15 10.41 -10.61
N PRO A 74 15.94 9.97 -10.16
CA PRO A 74 15.32 10.48 -8.94
C PRO A 74 16.19 10.17 -7.72
N TYR A 75 15.98 10.94 -6.67
CA TYR A 75 16.63 10.62 -5.39
C TYR A 75 15.94 9.42 -4.76
N GLU A 76 16.72 8.40 -4.43
CA GLU A 76 16.21 7.16 -3.84
C GLU A 76 16.60 7.03 -2.38
N ILE A 77 15.64 6.70 -1.52
CA ILE A 77 15.84 6.37 -0.12
C ILE A 77 15.43 4.92 0.10
N LYS A 78 16.31 4.11 0.69
CA LYS A 78 15.97 2.75 1.08
C LYS A 78 15.03 2.75 2.29
N LEU A 79 14.10 1.81 2.35
CA LEU A 79 13.19 1.67 3.49
C LEU A 79 13.96 1.40 4.78
N GLN A 80 15.08 0.67 4.72
CA GLN A 80 15.97 0.47 5.86
C GLN A 80 16.43 1.81 6.48
N THR A 81 16.71 2.84 5.67
CA THR A 81 17.11 4.15 6.18
C THR A 81 15.99 4.81 6.97
N LEU A 82 14.74 4.72 6.51
CA LEU A 82 13.58 5.25 7.20
C LEU A 82 13.31 4.50 8.52
N VAL A 83 13.45 3.19 8.51
CA VAL A 83 13.31 2.35 9.71
C VAL A 83 14.41 2.66 10.73
N SER A 84 15.68 2.74 10.29
CA SER A 84 16.82 3.01 11.17
C SER A 84 16.77 4.39 11.82
N ASN A 85 16.10 5.36 11.18
CA ASN A 85 15.92 6.71 11.72
C ASN A 85 14.57 6.93 12.41
N ASN A 86 13.82 5.85 12.68
CA ASN A 86 12.52 5.85 13.37
C ASN A 86 11.39 6.63 12.66
N TYR A 87 11.46 6.82 11.35
CA TYR A 87 10.36 7.40 10.55
C TYR A 87 9.34 6.35 10.13
N LEU A 88 9.71 5.06 10.21
CA LEU A 88 8.87 3.94 9.79
C LEU A 88 9.09 2.75 10.73
N ASN A 89 8.01 2.10 11.14
CA ASN A 89 8.10 0.87 11.91
C ASN A 89 8.13 -0.34 10.97
N SER A 90 9.05 -1.27 11.21
CA SER A 90 9.13 -2.52 10.42
C SER A 90 7.86 -3.38 10.53
N GLU A 91 7.13 -3.27 11.64
CA GLU A 91 5.86 -4.00 11.85
C GLU A 91 4.74 -3.54 10.92
N ASP A 92 4.79 -2.28 10.46
CA ASP A 92 3.81 -1.70 9.53
C ASP A 92 4.08 -2.11 8.08
N LEU A 93 5.23 -2.76 7.81
CA LEU A 93 5.71 -3.15 6.49
C LEU A 93 5.36 -4.59 6.13
N LYS A 94 4.10 -4.96 6.20
CA LYS A 94 3.62 -6.26 5.71
C LYS A 94 2.97 -6.11 4.35
N ASN A 95 3.47 -6.84 3.36
CA ASN A 95 2.84 -6.88 2.06
C ASN A 95 1.52 -7.65 2.14
N LEU A 96 0.41 -6.93 2.19
CA LEU A 96 -0.94 -7.49 2.35
C LEU A 96 -1.44 -8.22 1.09
N LYS A 97 -0.80 -8.03 -0.08
CA LYS A 97 -1.20 -8.73 -1.31
C LYS A 97 -0.77 -10.21 -1.28
N ASN A 98 0.41 -10.50 -0.78
CA ASN A 98 0.99 -11.84 -0.81
C ASN A 98 1.37 -12.41 0.57
N ASN A 99 1.05 -11.70 1.66
CA ASN A 99 1.41 -12.04 3.04
C ASN A 99 2.93 -12.27 3.27
N LYS A 100 3.79 -11.72 2.39
CA LYS A 100 5.24 -11.76 2.58
C LYS A 100 5.71 -10.51 3.31
N GLU A 101 6.78 -10.64 4.05
CA GLU A 101 7.49 -9.50 4.60
C GLU A 101 8.16 -8.73 3.45
N ILE A 102 8.16 -7.41 3.56
CA ILE A 102 8.82 -6.53 2.59
C ILE A 102 10.31 -6.52 2.91
N ASP A 103 11.13 -6.77 1.90
CA ASP A 103 12.57 -6.59 2.07
C ASP A 103 12.92 -5.10 2.14
N ILE A 104 13.17 -4.63 3.35
CA ILE A 104 13.49 -3.22 3.62
C ILE A 104 14.84 -2.80 3.03
N ASN A 105 15.75 -3.75 2.77
CA ASN A 105 17.07 -3.48 2.21
C ASN A 105 17.03 -3.30 0.69
N GLU A 106 16.13 -4.03 0.03
CA GLU A 106 15.96 -3.98 -1.43
C GLU A 106 14.86 -3.01 -1.87
N SER A 107 13.91 -2.69 -0.96
CA SER A 107 12.83 -1.77 -1.22
C SER A 107 13.26 -0.31 -1.02
N SER A 108 12.78 0.58 -1.88
CA SER A 108 13.14 1.99 -1.88
C SER A 108 11.98 2.90 -2.22
N VAL A 109 12.12 4.17 -1.88
CA VAL A 109 11.24 5.25 -2.32
C VAL A 109 12.01 6.16 -3.24
N SER A 110 11.53 6.34 -4.46
CA SER A 110 12.06 7.31 -5.42
C SER A 110 11.32 8.63 -5.26
N ILE A 111 12.06 9.71 -5.10
CA ILE A 111 11.54 11.04 -4.85
C ILE A 111 11.87 11.94 -6.04
N TYR A 112 10.84 12.53 -6.62
CA TYR A 112 10.89 13.46 -7.73
C TYR A 112 10.51 14.86 -7.24
N TYR A 113 11.25 15.87 -7.65
CA TYR A 113 11.02 17.25 -7.27
C TYR A 113 10.76 18.14 -8.49
N GLY A 114 9.76 19.01 -8.39
CA GLY A 114 9.50 20.03 -9.40
C GLY A 114 8.87 19.53 -10.70
N GLN A 115 8.13 18.40 -10.69
CA GLN A 115 7.60 17.77 -11.90
C GLN A 115 6.11 17.53 -11.83
N ASN A 116 5.39 17.95 -12.85
CA ASN A 116 3.94 17.83 -12.93
C ASN A 116 3.44 16.41 -13.25
N GLU A 117 4.27 15.51 -13.79
CA GLU A 117 3.89 14.12 -14.07
C GLU A 117 5.10 13.17 -13.96
N ILE A 118 4.92 12.03 -13.30
CA ILE A 118 5.90 10.94 -13.32
C ILE A 118 6.05 10.44 -14.76
N GLY A 119 7.26 10.54 -15.30
CA GLY A 119 7.59 10.11 -16.67
C GLY A 119 7.58 11.20 -17.74
N LYS A 120 7.10 12.40 -17.44
CA LYS A 120 7.23 13.57 -18.31
C LYS A 120 8.19 14.56 -17.67
N CYS A 121 9.45 14.22 -17.70
CA CYS A 121 10.51 15.13 -17.30
C CYS A 121 10.98 15.91 -18.52
N ASP A 122 10.73 17.20 -18.52
CA ASP A 122 11.36 18.09 -19.47
C ASP A 122 12.69 18.58 -18.87
N GLU A 123 13.81 18.08 -19.39
CA GLU A 123 15.15 18.44 -18.93
C GLU A 123 15.44 19.96 -19.09
N ASN A 124 14.62 20.66 -19.86
CA ASN A 124 14.76 22.09 -20.14
C ASN A 124 13.86 22.98 -19.28
N ASN A 125 12.97 22.41 -18.48
CA ASN A 125 12.08 23.19 -17.62
C ASN A 125 12.80 23.57 -16.32
N THR A 126 13.44 24.72 -16.31
CA THR A 126 14.10 25.32 -15.15
C THR A 126 13.17 26.16 -14.28
N ASP A 127 11.92 26.36 -14.68
CA ASP A 127 10.92 27.09 -13.90
C ASP A 127 10.34 26.20 -12.79
N ILE A 128 11.09 26.10 -11.68
CA ILE A 128 10.72 25.39 -10.46
C ILE A 128 9.83 26.32 -9.62
N ASN A 129 8.62 26.59 -10.07
CA ASN A 129 7.65 27.35 -9.27
C ASN A 129 6.57 26.47 -8.63
N ASP A 130 6.58 25.16 -8.88
CA ASP A 130 5.65 24.20 -8.28
C ASP A 130 6.42 23.26 -7.38
N TYR A 131 6.26 23.44 -6.05
CA TYR A 131 6.92 22.67 -4.98
C TYR A 131 6.26 21.29 -4.78
N ASP A 132 5.88 20.60 -5.84
CA ASP A 132 5.28 19.28 -5.75
C ASP A 132 6.35 18.20 -5.67
N TYR A 133 6.43 17.57 -4.48
CA TYR A 133 7.18 16.35 -4.29
C TYR A 133 6.32 15.16 -4.71
N ARG A 134 6.88 14.28 -5.53
CA ARG A 134 6.22 13.04 -5.96
C ARG A 134 7.02 11.85 -5.49
N TYR A 135 6.31 10.83 -5.06
CA TYR A 135 6.90 9.64 -4.46
C TYR A 135 6.44 8.41 -5.23
N SER A 136 7.39 7.56 -5.60
CA SER A 136 7.15 6.23 -6.15
C SER A 136 7.75 5.19 -5.21
N VAL A 137 6.95 4.26 -4.72
CA VAL A 137 7.40 3.21 -3.79
C VAL A 137 7.71 1.96 -4.59
N ASN A 138 8.94 1.48 -4.50
CA ASN A 138 9.41 0.25 -5.12
C ASN A 138 9.56 -0.82 -4.04
N ILE A 139 8.62 -1.76 -3.99
CA ILE A 139 8.59 -2.85 -3.01
C ILE A 139 9.06 -4.13 -3.68
N LYS A 140 10.01 -4.80 -3.02
CA LYS A 140 10.54 -6.11 -3.40
C LYS A 140 10.31 -7.18 -2.35
#